data_18ef5e0ee22be1abe86389116f70d57b
#
_entry.id   18ef5e0ee22be1abe86389116f70d57b
#
_cell.length_a   1.000
_cell.length_b   1.000
_cell.length_c   1.000
_cell.angle_alpha   90.00
_cell.angle_beta   90.00
_cell.angle_gamma   90.00
#
_symmetry.space_group_name_H-M   'P 1'
#
loop_
_entity.id
_entity.type
_entity.pdbx_description
1 polymer ?
#
loop_
_entity_poly.entity_id
_entity_poly.type
_entity_poly.pdbx_seq_one_letter_code
_entity_poly.pdbx_strand_id
1 'polypeptide(L)'
;MRNFLLLLFLLITFFSHSQEVQKVEVLKNDNQVTELFESLGKNELKLDIAPLLAFPALDINYERINDPYSSYGLSLYLNLSNDDSSNVNWVDKFSLTPFYRFYFFNKKDFGGSGFFAELFSKFSFGKHDVEYYNYNPDANSPGIDYWETVEENYFDIALGAAIGNKWVNKKGWTFEISLGAGRFLLNPSEDNSTIGREVNSFKPEAVIRGGLSIGKRF
;
A
#
# COMPACT_ATOMS: atom_id res chain seq x y z
N MET A 1 -18.61 17.70 -6.09
CA MET A 1 -19.18 16.82 -5.06
C MET A 1 -20.49 16.16 -5.49
N ARG A 2 -21.49 16.89 -6.03
CA ARG A 2 -22.79 16.31 -6.45
C ARG A 2 -22.67 15.21 -7.51
N ASN A 3 -21.79 15.35 -8.48
CA ASN A 3 -21.58 14.37 -9.55
C ASN A 3 -20.82 13.12 -9.08
N PHE A 4 -19.97 13.24 -8.07
CA PHE A 4 -19.26 12.12 -7.45
C PHE A 4 -20.21 11.22 -6.64
N LEU A 5 -21.15 11.83 -5.93
CA LEU A 5 -22.21 11.09 -5.20
C LEU A 5 -23.14 10.33 -6.15
N LEU A 6 -23.46 10.87 -7.32
CA LEU A 6 -24.25 10.20 -8.34
C LEU A 6 -23.51 9.01 -8.95
N LEU A 7 -22.21 9.13 -9.18
CA LEU A 7 -21.37 8.04 -9.69
C LEU A 7 -21.25 6.89 -8.66
N LEU A 8 -21.11 7.23 -7.39
CA LEU A 8 -21.08 6.26 -6.29
C LEU A 8 -22.42 5.53 -6.15
N PHE A 9 -23.53 6.25 -6.29
CA PHE A 9 -24.88 5.66 -6.24
C PHE A 9 -25.15 4.73 -7.44
N LEU A 10 -24.66 5.09 -8.62
CA LEU A 10 -24.76 4.26 -9.83
C LEU A 10 -23.92 2.97 -9.68
N LEU A 11 -22.74 3.04 -9.10
CA LEU A 11 -21.91 1.87 -8.79
C LEU A 11 -22.62 0.90 -7.83
N ILE A 12 -23.25 1.41 -6.78
CA ILE A 12 -23.95 0.58 -5.79
C ILE A 12 -25.15 -0.15 -6.42
N THR A 13 -25.86 0.46 -7.38
CA THR A 13 -26.99 -0.19 -8.07
C THR A 13 -26.57 -1.31 -9.01
N PHE A 14 -25.35 -1.26 -9.58
CA PHE A 14 -24.81 -2.36 -10.40
C PHE A 14 -24.47 -3.60 -9.57
N PHE A 15 -24.08 -3.45 -8.32
CA PHE A 15 -23.77 -4.58 -7.45
C PHE A 15 -24.99 -5.31 -6.89
N SER A 16 -26.16 -4.69 -6.87
CA SER A 16 -27.39 -5.30 -6.33
C SER A 16 -28.07 -6.32 -7.25
N HIS A 17 -27.62 -6.49 -8.49
CA HIS A 17 -28.23 -7.42 -9.45
C HIS A 17 -27.47 -8.74 -9.64
N SER A 18 -26.41 -9.00 -8.89
CA SER A 18 -25.59 -10.21 -8.99
C SER A 18 -25.74 -11.14 -7.78
N GLN A 19 -26.92 -11.31 -7.25
CA GLN A 19 -27.19 -12.39 -6.29
C GLN A 19 -27.78 -13.60 -7.03
N GLU A 20 -26.95 -14.29 -7.79
CA GLU A 20 -27.19 -15.70 -8.04
C GLU A 20 -27.03 -16.45 -6.71
N VAL A 21 -28.11 -17.10 -6.26
CA VAL A 21 -28.08 -17.96 -5.08
C VAL A 21 -27.11 -19.11 -5.37
N GLN A 22 -25.85 -18.93 -5.02
CA GLN A 22 -24.90 -20.02 -5.06
C GLN A 22 -25.33 -21.05 -4.01
N LYS A 23 -25.64 -22.25 -4.47
CA LYS A 23 -25.75 -23.43 -3.59
C LYS A 23 -24.43 -23.51 -2.81
N VAL A 24 -24.50 -23.21 -1.52
CA VAL A 24 -23.35 -23.36 -0.62
C VAL A 24 -23.13 -24.86 -0.45
N GLU A 25 -22.21 -25.40 -1.21
CA GLU A 25 -21.73 -26.76 -1.03
C GLU A 25 -20.84 -26.74 0.22
N VAL A 26 -21.37 -27.28 1.31
CA VAL A 26 -20.60 -27.39 2.57
C VAL A 26 -19.55 -28.45 2.36
N LEU A 27 -18.29 -28.03 2.17
CA LEU A 27 -17.14 -28.93 2.11
C LEU A 27 -17.00 -29.63 3.46
N LYS A 28 -17.18 -30.94 3.48
CA LYS A 28 -17.19 -31.75 4.70
C LYS A 28 -15.84 -32.40 5.02
N ASN A 29 -14.84 -32.25 4.16
CA ASN A 29 -13.58 -32.97 4.28
C ASN A 29 -12.38 -32.12 3.82
N ASP A 30 -11.25 -32.21 4.53
CA ASP A 30 -9.98 -31.51 4.20
C ASP A 30 -9.46 -31.84 2.80
N ASN A 31 -9.75 -33.05 2.30
CA ASN A 31 -9.37 -33.45 0.94
C ASN A 31 -10.07 -32.62 -0.14
N GLN A 32 -11.33 -32.23 0.05
CA GLN A 32 -12.06 -31.40 -0.90
C GLN A 32 -11.54 -29.94 -0.92
N VAL A 33 -11.08 -29.44 0.22
CA VAL A 33 -10.42 -28.14 0.31
C VAL A 33 -9.10 -28.17 -0.45
N THR A 34 -8.35 -29.24 -0.34
CA THR A 34 -7.08 -29.41 -1.05
C THR A 34 -7.27 -29.54 -2.55
N GLU A 35 -8.26 -30.29 -3.02
CA GLU A 35 -8.61 -30.41 -4.44
C GLU A 35 -9.02 -29.07 -5.06
N LEU A 36 -9.84 -28.29 -4.34
CA LEU A 36 -10.23 -26.95 -4.80
C LEU A 36 -9.07 -25.97 -4.80
N PHE A 37 -8.18 -26.08 -3.81
CA PHE A 37 -6.95 -25.28 -3.76
C PHE A 37 -6.04 -25.58 -4.92
N GLU A 38 -5.88 -26.86 -5.28
CA GLU A 38 -5.05 -27.32 -6.41
C GLU A 38 -5.67 -26.99 -7.77
N SER A 39 -6.99 -26.86 -7.85
CA SER A 39 -7.71 -26.55 -9.10
C SER A 39 -7.47 -25.15 -9.63
N LEU A 40 -7.12 -24.22 -8.74
CA LEU A 40 -6.68 -22.86 -9.08
C LEU A 40 -5.16 -22.78 -8.95
N GLY A 41 -4.51 -22.03 -9.81
CA GLY A 41 -3.07 -21.77 -9.70
C GLY A 41 -2.69 -21.15 -8.36
N LYS A 42 -1.41 -21.20 -8.05
CA LYS A 42 -0.85 -20.69 -6.78
C LYS A 42 -0.28 -19.29 -6.89
N ASN A 43 -0.33 -18.67 -8.06
CA ASN A 43 0.21 -17.34 -8.30
C ASN A 43 -0.95 -16.36 -8.55
N GLU A 44 -0.86 -15.18 -7.98
CA GLU A 44 -1.80 -14.10 -8.19
C GLU A 44 -1.08 -12.84 -8.67
N LEU A 45 -1.64 -12.16 -9.65
CA LEU A 45 -1.26 -10.81 -10.03
C LEU A 45 -2.45 -9.90 -9.78
N LYS A 46 -2.22 -8.83 -9.04
CA LYS A 46 -3.26 -7.87 -8.63
C LYS A 46 -2.81 -6.45 -8.94
N LEU A 47 -3.80 -5.63 -9.27
CA LEU A 47 -3.66 -4.18 -9.39
C LEU A 47 -4.41 -3.53 -8.23
N ASP A 48 -3.75 -2.66 -7.48
CA ASP A 48 -4.44 -1.80 -6.52
C ASP A 48 -5.00 -0.58 -7.24
N ILE A 49 -6.31 -0.42 -7.16
CA ILE A 49 -7.02 0.68 -7.82
C ILE A 49 -7.12 1.93 -6.96
N ALA A 50 -6.89 1.86 -5.66
CA ALA A 50 -6.99 3.00 -4.76
C ALA A 50 -5.93 4.08 -5.07
N PRO A 51 -4.64 3.76 -5.25
CA PRO A 51 -3.65 4.74 -5.69
C PRO A 51 -4.00 5.36 -7.05
N LEU A 52 -4.49 4.57 -7.99
CA LEU A 52 -4.86 5.04 -9.33
C LEU A 52 -6.01 6.06 -9.31
N LEU A 53 -6.94 5.92 -8.35
CA LEU A 53 -8.08 6.83 -8.18
C LEU A 53 -7.70 8.10 -7.42
N ALA A 54 -6.74 8.02 -6.50
CA ALA A 54 -6.33 9.13 -5.65
C ALA A 54 -5.21 9.97 -6.29
N PHE A 55 -4.28 9.32 -6.96
CA PHE A 55 -3.08 9.90 -7.57
C PHE A 55 -2.76 9.17 -8.88
N PRO A 56 -2.02 9.76 -9.81
CA PRO A 56 -1.52 9.06 -10.99
C PRO A 56 -0.39 8.07 -10.58
N ALA A 57 -0.74 7.00 -9.88
CA ALA A 57 0.20 6.01 -9.38
C ALA A 57 -0.26 4.59 -9.69
N LEU A 58 0.69 3.70 -9.94
CA LEU A 58 0.49 2.30 -10.23
C LEU A 58 1.00 1.46 -9.07
N ASP A 59 0.18 0.56 -8.52
CA ASP A 59 0.58 -0.42 -7.52
C ASP A 59 0.20 -1.83 -7.99
N ILE A 60 1.23 -2.62 -8.32
CA ILE A 60 1.09 -4.00 -8.80
C ILE A 60 1.55 -4.94 -7.70
N ASN A 61 0.72 -5.93 -7.40
CA ASN A 61 0.99 -6.91 -6.36
C ASN A 61 1.10 -8.30 -6.97
N TYR A 62 2.23 -8.95 -6.79
CA TYR A 62 2.40 -10.37 -7.04
C TYR A 62 2.32 -11.13 -5.71
N GLU A 63 1.51 -12.18 -5.67
CA GLU A 63 1.35 -13.02 -4.47
C GLU A 63 1.43 -14.49 -4.87
N ARG A 64 2.21 -15.26 -4.10
CA ARG A 64 2.27 -16.72 -4.19
C ARG A 64 1.61 -17.34 -2.97
N ILE A 65 0.59 -18.14 -3.23
CA ILE A 65 -0.10 -18.91 -2.21
C ILE A 65 0.76 -20.14 -1.90
N ASN A 66 1.25 -20.22 -0.67
CA ASN A 66 2.08 -21.32 -0.23
C ASN A 66 1.21 -22.54 0.15
N ASP A 67 0.20 -22.29 0.97
CA ASP A 67 -0.78 -23.24 1.46
C ASP A 67 -2.13 -22.52 1.66
N PRO A 68 -3.23 -23.23 2.01
CA PRO A 68 -4.53 -22.59 2.20
C PRO A 68 -4.56 -21.44 3.21
N TYR A 69 -3.59 -21.40 4.12
CA TYR A 69 -3.55 -20.47 5.25
C TYR A 69 -2.44 -19.44 5.17
N SER A 70 -1.53 -19.56 4.20
CA SER A 70 -0.40 -18.65 4.08
C SER A 70 -0.05 -18.28 2.65
N SER A 71 0.45 -17.06 2.49
CA SER A 71 1.02 -16.57 1.23
C SER A 71 2.14 -15.59 1.50
N TYR A 72 2.94 -15.36 0.48
CA TYR A 72 3.94 -14.29 0.45
C TYR A 72 3.92 -13.60 -0.89
N GLY A 73 4.38 -12.38 -0.92
CA GLY A 73 4.35 -11.61 -2.15
C GLY A 73 5.19 -10.36 -2.11
N LEU A 74 5.04 -9.61 -3.16
CA LEU A 74 5.76 -8.38 -3.42
C LEU A 74 4.83 -7.37 -4.07
N SER A 75 4.75 -6.16 -3.52
CA SER A 75 4.08 -5.01 -4.11
C SER A 75 5.13 -4.08 -4.71
N LEU A 76 4.85 -3.58 -5.89
CA LEU A 76 5.62 -2.60 -6.63
C LEU A 76 4.76 -1.37 -6.84
N TYR A 77 5.13 -0.28 -6.19
CA TYR A 77 4.49 1.02 -6.36
C TYR A 77 5.34 1.94 -7.23
N LEU A 78 4.70 2.60 -8.19
CA LEU A 78 5.30 3.57 -9.10
C LEU A 78 4.44 4.83 -9.11
N ASN A 79 5.00 5.95 -8.75
CA ASN A 79 4.37 7.25 -8.94
C ASN A 79 4.62 7.72 -10.38
N LEU A 80 3.55 7.94 -11.12
CA LEU A 80 3.57 8.41 -12.50
C LEU A 80 3.37 9.93 -12.63
N SER A 81 3.20 10.62 -11.49
CA SER A 81 3.07 12.08 -11.50
C SER A 81 4.39 12.73 -11.89
N ASN A 82 4.31 13.62 -12.87
CA ASN A 82 5.42 14.48 -13.28
C ASN A 82 5.38 15.85 -12.59
N ASP A 83 4.44 16.02 -11.65
CA ASP A 83 4.16 17.34 -11.10
C ASP A 83 5.09 17.64 -9.91
N ASP A 84 6.05 18.51 -10.15
CA ASP A 84 6.80 19.20 -9.10
C ASP A 84 5.93 20.25 -8.36
N SER A 85 4.64 20.37 -8.75
CA SER A 85 3.69 21.34 -8.21
C SER A 85 2.74 20.76 -7.15
N SER A 86 2.91 19.52 -6.72
CA SER A 86 2.13 19.00 -5.61
C SER A 86 2.54 19.71 -4.32
N ASN A 87 1.59 20.35 -3.63
CA ASN A 87 1.77 20.92 -2.29
C ASN A 87 2.07 19.84 -1.21
N VAL A 88 2.68 18.73 -1.61
CA VAL A 88 3.02 17.61 -0.75
C VAL A 88 4.54 17.55 -0.67
N ASN A 89 5.07 17.93 0.47
CA ASN A 89 6.50 18.05 0.73
C ASN A 89 7.22 16.68 0.82
N TRP A 90 6.51 15.57 0.55
CA TRP A 90 7.06 14.22 0.58
C TRP A 90 6.32 13.32 -0.41
N VAL A 91 7.06 12.68 -1.32
CA VAL A 91 6.48 11.83 -2.37
C VAL A 91 7.34 10.59 -2.62
N ASP A 92 6.77 9.40 -2.38
CA ASP A 92 7.35 8.16 -2.87
C ASP A 92 7.32 8.15 -4.41
N LYS A 93 8.46 8.08 -5.04
CA LYS A 93 8.55 7.87 -6.51
C LYS A 93 8.44 6.39 -6.85
N PHE A 94 9.04 5.55 -6.03
CA PHE A 94 9.09 4.10 -6.17
C PHE A 94 9.10 3.45 -4.81
N SER A 95 8.34 2.37 -4.64
CA SER A 95 8.53 1.52 -3.46
C SER A 95 8.37 0.04 -3.77
N LEU A 96 9.11 -0.78 -3.03
CA LEU A 96 9.09 -2.22 -3.06
C LEU A 96 8.64 -2.72 -1.70
N THR A 97 7.59 -3.54 -1.66
CA THR A 97 7.02 -3.99 -0.39
C THR A 97 6.85 -5.51 -0.39
N PRO A 98 7.85 -6.29 0.06
CA PRO A 98 7.64 -7.69 0.38
C PRO A 98 6.68 -7.82 1.56
N PHE A 99 5.84 -8.84 1.50
CA PHE A 99 4.86 -9.14 2.53
C PHE A 99 4.67 -10.63 2.73
N TYR A 100 4.17 -10.97 3.93
CA TYR A 100 3.72 -12.32 4.29
C TYR A 100 2.34 -12.24 4.92
N ARG A 101 1.43 -13.16 4.53
CA ARG A 101 0.03 -13.19 4.95
C ARG A 101 -0.33 -14.48 5.64
N PHE A 102 -1.17 -14.35 6.65
CA PHE A 102 -1.85 -15.43 7.36
C PHE A 102 -3.34 -15.29 7.14
N TYR A 103 -3.99 -16.33 6.62
CA TYR A 103 -5.43 -16.37 6.39
C TYR A 103 -6.13 -17.06 7.54
N PHE A 104 -7.14 -16.40 8.08
CA PHE A 104 -7.96 -16.91 9.19
C PHE A 104 -9.33 -17.30 8.67
N PHE A 105 -9.94 -18.30 9.32
CA PHE A 105 -11.32 -18.74 9.05
C PHE A 105 -11.58 -19.23 7.62
N ASN A 106 -10.60 -19.78 6.99
CA ASN A 106 -10.70 -20.29 5.62
C ASN A 106 -11.42 -21.64 5.57
N LYS A 107 -12.69 -21.68 6.00
CA LYS A 107 -13.46 -22.94 6.04
C LYS A 107 -14.19 -23.30 4.75
N LYS A 108 -14.14 -22.45 3.71
CA LYS A 108 -15.13 -22.60 2.63
C LYS A 108 -14.60 -22.58 1.22
N ASP A 109 -13.39 -22.12 0.91
CA ASP A 109 -13.06 -21.85 -0.48
C ASP A 109 -11.59 -22.16 -0.86
N PHE A 110 -11.22 -21.73 -2.00
CA PHE A 110 -9.95 -21.85 -2.69
C PHE A 110 -8.75 -21.36 -1.89
N GLY A 111 -8.27 -21.87 -0.83
CA GLY A 111 -7.12 -21.46 -0.03
C GLY A 111 -6.49 -20.09 -0.37
N GLY A 112 -5.97 -19.39 0.57
CA GLY A 112 -5.48 -18.02 0.38
C GLY A 112 -6.62 -17.02 0.06
N SER A 113 -7.76 -17.17 0.71
CA SER A 113 -8.94 -16.29 0.64
C SER A 113 -9.52 -16.08 2.03
N GLY A 114 -10.44 -15.11 2.15
CA GLY A 114 -11.04 -14.73 3.42
C GLY A 114 -10.25 -13.67 4.17
N PHE A 115 -10.50 -13.57 5.48
CA PHE A 115 -9.82 -12.60 6.34
C PHE A 115 -8.36 -12.97 6.53
N PHE A 116 -7.47 -11.99 6.45
CA PHE A 116 -6.03 -12.17 6.62
C PHE A 116 -5.40 -11.09 7.50
N ALA A 117 -4.28 -11.46 8.11
CA ALA A 117 -3.29 -10.53 8.63
C ALA A 117 -2.04 -10.59 7.77
N GLU A 118 -1.42 -9.43 7.55
CA GLU A 118 -0.22 -9.26 6.75
C GLU A 118 0.87 -8.63 7.60
N LEU A 119 2.10 -9.11 7.44
CA LEU A 119 3.32 -8.43 7.87
C LEU A 119 4.05 -7.96 6.61
N PHE A 120 4.52 -6.72 6.62
CA PHE A 120 5.22 -6.15 5.49
C PHE A 120 6.45 -5.36 5.88
N SER A 121 7.39 -5.29 4.95
CA SER A 121 8.51 -4.33 4.98
C SER A 121 8.44 -3.48 3.72
N LYS A 122 8.44 -2.17 3.85
CA LYS A 122 8.39 -1.24 2.73
C LYS A 122 9.76 -0.58 2.56
N PHE A 123 10.29 -0.65 1.35
CA PHE A 123 11.50 0.05 0.89
C PHE A 123 11.05 1.15 -0.05
N SER A 124 11.21 2.40 0.37
CA SER A 124 10.74 3.57 -0.37
C SER A 124 11.91 4.40 -0.89
N PHE A 125 11.79 4.83 -2.13
CA PHE A 125 12.69 5.77 -2.77
C PHE A 125 11.86 6.96 -3.25
N GLY A 126 12.29 8.16 -2.96
CA GLY A 126 11.54 9.33 -3.33
C GLY A 126 12.32 10.63 -3.15
N LYS A 127 11.56 11.69 -3.12
CA LYS A 127 12.05 13.04 -2.90
C LYS A 127 11.22 13.72 -1.82
N HIS A 128 11.85 14.55 -1.02
CA HIS A 128 11.19 15.38 -0.03
C HIS A 128 11.84 16.76 0.01
N ASP A 129 11.04 17.74 0.39
CA ASP A 129 11.51 19.08 0.63
C ASP A 129 12.09 19.20 2.04
N VAL A 130 13.27 19.75 2.13
CA VAL A 130 13.95 20.09 3.38
C VAL A 130 14.07 21.59 3.47
N GLU A 131 13.56 22.15 4.54
CA GLU A 131 13.70 23.57 4.83
C GLU A 131 14.92 23.83 5.72
N TYR A 132 15.78 24.67 5.24
CA TYR A 132 16.97 25.12 5.95
C TYR A 132 16.78 26.56 6.41
N TYR A 133 16.87 26.81 7.72
CA TYR A 133 16.97 28.13 8.26
C TYR A 133 18.42 28.49 8.51
N ASN A 134 18.95 29.37 7.69
CA ASN A 134 20.32 29.85 7.80
C ASN A 134 20.30 31.15 8.62
N TYR A 135 20.96 31.19 9.75
CA TYR A 135 21.07 32.35 10.62
C TYR A 135 22.51 32.68 10.94
N ASN A 136 22.78 33.95 11.22
CA ASN A 136 24.11 34.37 11.60
C ASN A 136 24.28 34.20 13.12
N PRO A 137 25.17 33.30 13.57
CA PRO A 137 25.41 33.07 15.03
C PRO A 137 26.18 34.21 15.68
N ASP A 138 26.76 35.14 14.90
CA ASP A 138 27.57 36.26 15.46
C ASP A 138 26.70 37.52 15.60
N ALA A 139 26.31 37.81 16.83
CA ALA A 139 25.48 38.97 17.19
C ALA A 139 26.09 40.35 16.82
N ASN A 140 27.38 40.37 16.52
CA ASN A 140 28.09 41.61 16.15
C ASN A 140 28.25 41.78 14.64
N SER A 141 27.83 40.81 13.85
CA SER A 141 27.94 40.84 12.40
C SER A 141 26.53 40.90 11.79
N PRO A 142 26.13 41.96 11.07
CA PRO A 142 24.83 42.06 10.46
C PRO A 142 24.73 41.07 9.28
N GLY A 143 24.33 39.84 9.56
CA GLY A 143 23.94 38.84 8.58
C GLY A 143 22.43 38.91 8.30
N ILE A 144 22.00 38.48 7.17
CA ILE A 144 20.59 38.32 6.82
C ILE A 144 20.23 36.86 7.02
N ASP A 145 19.29 36.60 7.91
CA ASP A 145 18.72 35.28 8.09
C ASP A 145 17.79 34.98 6.91
N TYR A 146 17.86 33.76 6.36
CA TYR A 146 17.01 33.37 5.25
C TYR A 146 16.63 31.90 5.31
N TRP A 147 15.46 31.60 4.75
CA TRP A 147 14.98 30.24 4.50
C TRP A 147 15.38 29.79 3.10
N GLU A 148 15.77 28.55 3.00
CA GLU A 148 16.09 27.86 1.76
C GLU A 148 15.37 26.50 1.75
N THR A 149 14.61 26.22 0.71
CA THR A 149 14.00 24.90 0.50
C THR A 149 14.79 24.14 -0.55
N VAL A 150 15.26 22.96 -0.20
CA VAL A 150 16.03 22.09 -1.07
C VAL A 150 15.33 20.74 -1.19
N GLU A 151 15.13 20.29 -2.44
CA GLU A 151 14.62 18.95 -2.70
C GLU A 151 15.73 17.93 -2.54
N GLU A 152 15.54 16.95 -1.63
CA GLU A 152 16.49 15.88 -1.39
C GLU A 152 15.92 14.51 -1.70
N ASN A 153 16.78 13.61 -2.19
CA ASN A 153 16.40 12.22 -2.39
C ASN A 153 16.49 11.46 -1.07
N TYR A 154 15.57 10.53 -0.87
CA TYR A 154 15.58 9.67 0.31
C TYR A 154 15.46 8.19 -0.04
N PHE A 155 15.93 7.37 0.90
CA PHE A 155 15.69 5.94 0.98
C PHE A 155 15.23 5.59 2.38
N ASP A 156 14.02 5.06 2.52
CA ASP A 156 13.43 4.72 3.80
C ASP A 156 13.08 3.24 3.86
N ILE A 157 13.18 2.67 5.05
CA ILE A 157 12.73 1.32 5.35
C ILE A 157 11.68 1.40 6.45
N ALA A 158 10.51 0.82 6.21
CA ALA A 158 9.45 0.70 7.21
C ALA A 158 9.07 -0.76 7.44
N LEU A 159 8.64 -1.06 8.67
CA LEU A 159 7.98 -2.32 9.02
C LEU A 159 6.55 -2.03 9.48
N GLY A 160 5.64 -2.93 9.13
CA GLY A 160 4.25 -2.76 9.51
C GLY A 160 3.43 -4.03 9.42
N ALA A 161 2.16 -3.86 9.80
CA ALA A 161 1.16 -4.90 9.69
C ALA A 161 -0.12 -4.34 9.05
N ALA A 162 -0.83 -5.21 8.36
CA ALA A 162 -2.12 -4.90 7.76
C ALA A 162 -3.12 -6.03 8.04
N ILE A 163 -4.38 -5.72 7.94
CA ILE A 163 -5.48 -6.68 7.93
C ILE A 163 -6.31 -6.44 6.67
N GLY A 164 -6.98 -7.48 6.22
CA GLY A 164 -7.84 -7.35 5.05
C GLY A 164 -8.74 -8.56 4.84
N ASN A 165 -9.52 -8.47 3.80
CA ASN A 165 -10.33 -9.58 3.34
C ASN A 165 -10.20 -9.75 1.84
N LYS A 166 -10.00 -11.00 1.40
CA LYS A 166 -9.83 -11.38 0.01
C LYS A 166 -10.92 -12.36 -0.42
N TRP A 167 -11.55 -12.06 -1.54
CA TRP A 167 -12.54 -12.92 -2.20
C TRP A 167 -11.93 -13.49 -3.48
N VAL A 168 -12.15 -14.78 -3.68
CA VAL A 168 -11.68 -15.51 -4.86
C VAL A 168 -12.86 -16.23 -5.48
N ASN A 169 -13.09 -16.09 -6.77
CA ASN A 169 -14.15 -16.82 -7.47
C ASN A 169 -13.61 -18.09 -8.16
N LYS A 170 -14.53 -18.96 -8.62
CA LYS A 170 -14.19 -20.23 -9.32
C LYS A 170 -13.35 -20.05 -10.59
N LYS A 171 -13.33 -18.85 -11.17
CA LYS A 171 -12.53 -18.53 -12.34
C LYS A 171 -11.16 -17.94 -11.97
N GLY A 172 -10.83 -17.84 -10.68
CA GLY A 172 -9.59 -17.27 -10.18
C GLY A 172 -9.53 -15.74 -10.16
N TRP A 173 -10.64 -15.03 -10.39
CA TRP A 173 -10.67 -13.59 -10.15
C TRP A 173 -10.62 -13.33 -8.65
N THR A 174 -9.80 -12.38 -8.27
CA THR A 174 -9.61 -11.97 -6.89
C THR A 174 -10.03 -10.52 -6.70
N PHE A 175 -10.66 -10.25 -5.58
CA PHE A 175 -10.95 -8.91 -5.08
C PHE A 175 -10.49 -8.83 -3.63
N GLU A 176 -9.87 -7.71 -3.25
CA GLU A 176 -9.28 -7.57 -1.93
C GLU A 176 -9.46 -6.14 -1.41
N ILE A 177 -9.75 -6.05 -0.10
CA ILE A 177 -9.72 -4.81 0.66
C ILE A 177 -8.74 -5.00 1.80
N SER A 178 -7.82 -4.08 2.00
CA SER A 178 -6.86 -4.12 3.09
C SER A 178 -6.60 -2.74 3.69
N LEU A 179 -6.20 -2.72 4.96
CA LEU A 179 -5.77 -1.54 5.67
C LEU A 179 -4.71 -1.92 6.70
N GLY A 180 -3.65 -1.13 6.77
CA GLY A 180 -2.56 -1.36 7.71
C GLY A 180 -1.76 -0.10 7.99
N ALA A 181 -0.85 -0.23 8.93
CA ALA A 181 0.08 0.82 9.29
C ALA A 181 1.44 0.23 9.65
N GLY A 182 2.47 1.03 9.51
CA GLY A 182 3.83 0.69 9.88
C GLY A 182 4.60 1.91 10.37
N ARG A 183 5.82 1.67 10.81
CA ARG A 183 6.75 2.70 11.26
C ARG A 183 8.03 2.63 10.45
N PHE A 184 8.57 3.79 10.10
CA PHE A 184 9.89 3.88 9.51
C PHE A 184 10.95 3.50 10.55
N LEU A 185 11.86 2.59 10.18
CA LEU A 185 13.01 2.15 10.97
C LEU A 185 14.26 2.93 10.59
N LEU A 186 14.41 3.19 9.30
CA LEU A 186 15.40 4.07 8.73
C LEU A 186 14.62 5.21 8.10
N ASN A 187 14.76 6.36 8.67
CA ASN A 187 14.26 7.62 8.18
C ASN A 187 15.41 8.61 8.42
N PRO A 188 16.37 8.68 7.51
CA PRO A 188 17.50 9.58 7.63
C PRO A 188 17.09 11.03 7.35
N SER A 189 16.09 11.54 8.07
CA SER A 189 16.01 12.96 8.32
C SER A 189 17.10 13.26 9.35
N GLU A 190 18.33 13.34 8.90
CA GLU A 190 19.41 13.73 9.77
C GLU A 190 19.09 15.13 10.27
N ASP A 191 18.97 15.24 11.58
CA ASP A 191 19.03 16.53 12.28
C ASP A 191 20.47 17.06 12.14
N ASN A 192 20.78 17.50 10.92
CA ASN A 192 22.07 18.10 10.56
C ASN A 192 22.11 19.58 11.00
N SER A 193 21.43 19.89 12.11
CA SER A 193 21.50 21.20 12.72
C SER A 193 22.94 21.49 13.10
N THR A 194 23.52 22.44 12.41
CA THR A 194 24.87 22.95 12.70
C THR A 194 24.78 24.39 13.19
N ILE A 195 25.84 24.89 13.83
CA ILE A 195 25.89 26.30 14.26
C ILE A 195 25.63 27.20 13.04
N GLY A 196 24.55 27.98 13.08
CA GLY A 196 24.13 28.88 11.99
C GLY A 196 23.17 28.26 10.99
N ARG A 197 22.75 27.00 11.15
CA ARG A 197 21.78 26.34 10.26
C ARG A 197 20.89 25.38 11.02
N GLU A 198 19.59 25.59 10.97
CA GLU A 198 18.57 24.66 11.46
C GLU A 198 17.92 23.94 10.30
N VAL A 199 17.51 22.69 10.49
CA VAL A 199 16.92 21.82 9.50
C VAL A 199 15.53 21.43 9.93
N ASN A 200 14.54 21.58 9.04
CA ASN A 200 13.19 21.14 9.24
C ASN A 200 12.78 20.19 8.11
N SER A 201 12.52 18.94 8.45
CA SER A 201 12.09 17.91 7.51
C SER A 201 10.65 17.48 7.79
N PHE A 202 9.82 17.46 6.75
CA PHE A 202 8.38 17.13 6.83
C PHE A 202 8.07 15.65 6.60
N LYS A 203 9.05 14.76 6.77
CA LYS A 203 8.82 13.33 6.55
C LYS A 203 7.91 12.74 7.64
N PRO A 204 6.90 11.95 7.28
CA PRO A 204 6.07 11.26 8.26
C PRO A 204 6.86 10.15 8.98
N GLU A 205 6.56 9.93 10.26
CA GLU A 205 7.14 8.82 11.03
C GLU A 205 6.46 7.47 10.75
N ALA A 206 5.26 7.51 10.22
CA ALA A 206 4.43 6.33 9.99
C ALA A 206 4.07 6.17 8.50
N VAL A 207 3.97 4.93 8.08
CA VAL A 207 3.46 4.55 6.76
C VAL A 207 2.07 3.95 6.90
N ILE A 208 1.17 4.35 6.01
CA ILE A 208 -0.14 3.71 5.84
C ILE A 208 -0.04 2.79 4.63
N ARG A 209 -0.54 1.57 4.78
CA ARG A 209 -0.68 0.58 3.71
C ARG A 209 -2.12 0.13 3.63
N GLY A 210 -2.69 0.12 2.46
CA GLY A 210 -4.04 -0.35 2.26
C GLY A 210 -4.54 0.01 0.88
N GLY A 211 -5.58 -0.68 0.44
CA GLY A 211 -6.11 -0.46 -0.88
C GLY A 211 -7.29 -1.35 -1.22
N LEU A 212 -7.70 -1.20 -2.47
CA LEU A 212 -8.72 -1.97 -3.15
C LEU A 212 -8.06 -2.64 -4.34
N SER A 213 -7.83 -3.94 -4.26
CA SER A 213 -7.12 -4.66 -5.32
C SER A 213 -8.06 -5.58 -6.09
N ILE A 214 -7.85 -5.62 -7.38
CA ILE A 214 -8.47 -6.61 -8.29
C ILE A 214 -7.37 -7.38 -8.99
N GLY A 215 -7.57 -8.69 -9.16
CA GLY A 215 -6.53 -9.51 -9.76
C GLY A 215 -7.01 -10.84 -10.29
N LYS A 216 -6.03 -11.65 -10.65
CA LYS A 216 -6.22 -12.97 -11.24
C LYS A 216 -5.23 -13.96 -10.66
N ARG A 217 -5.75 -15.10 -10.24
CA ARG A 217 -5.00 -16.30 -9.85
C ARG A 217 -4.79 -17.21 -11.06
N PHE A 218 -3.59 -17.78 -11.21
CA PHE A 218 -3.16 -18.64 -12.32
C PHE A 218 -2.06 -19.61 -11.89
#